data_ef8149bf7c8e17ba682861d4bd129537
#
_entry.id   ef8149bf7c8e17ba682861d4bd129537
#
_cell.length_a   1.000
_cell.length_b   1.000
_cell.length_c   1.000
_cell.angle_alpha   90.00
_cell.angle_beta   90.00
_cell.angle_gamma   90.00
#
_symmetry.space_group_name_H-M   'P 1'
#
loop_
_entity.id
_entity.type
_entity.pdbx_description
1 polymer ?
#
loop_
_entity_poly.entity_id
_entity_poly.type
_entity_poly.pdbx_seq_one_letter_code
_entity_poly.pdbx_strand_id
1 'polypeptide(L)'
;MIFTTFADVKKTWTIQDVNDYARVFPSFLGACGELNKWKLFGEMGAGKTTFVHQLGIYLGLEGVNSPTFSIVNSYDMPSDHPPFQKGLLHHMDLYRLKSEEELLDMGWEEYVYGPDGLIVEWPALANDQWPLPFAEIHIQESANISKRELILILRT
;
A
#
# COMPACT_ATOMS: atom_id res chain seq x y z
N MET A 1 0.97 -8.08 -34.80
CA MET A 1 0.46 -7.73 -33.46
C MET A 1 1.66 -7.25 -32.65
N ILE A 2 1.72 -5.96 -32.38
CA ILE A 2 2.80 -5.37 -31.59
C ILE A 2 2.38 -5.51 -30.12
N PHE A 3 3.01 -6.44 -29.40
CA PHE A 3 2.88 -6.46 -27.94
C PHE A 3 3.68 -5.28 -27.41
N THR A 4 3.01 -4.18 -27.09
CA THR A 4 3.62 -3.14 -26.29
C THR A 4 3.72 -3.70 -24.88
N THR A 5 4.89 -4.20 -24.52
CA THR A 5 5.24 -4.43 -23.11
C THR A 5 5.22 -3.05 -22.47
N PHE A 6 4.19 -2.74 -21.71
CA PHE A 6 4.20 -1.56 -20.85
C PHE A 6 5.34 -1.78 -19.86
N ALA A 7 6.40 -0.99 -20.01
CA ALA A 7 7.49 -1.03 -19.05
C ALA A 7 6.93 -0.56 -17.69
N ASP A 8 7.09 -1.39 -16.67
CA ASP A 8 6.72 -1.02 -15.32
C ASP A 8 7.44 0.26 -14.94
N VAL A 9 6.67 1.26 -14.54
CA VAL A 9 7.25 2.54 -14.09
C VAL A 9 7.74 2.33 -12.66
N LYS A 10 9.05 2.50 -12.47
CA LYS A 10 9.69 2.39 -11.15
C LYS A 10 10.21 3.76 -10.71
N LYS A 11 9.87 4.15 -9.49
CA LYS A 11 10.40 5.35 -8.83
C LYS A 11 10.87 5.01 -7.42
N THR A 12 11.91 5.71 -6.96
CA THR A 12 12.53 5.46 -5.65
C THR A 12 12.73 6.78 -4.89
N TRP A 13 12.45 6.76 -3.60
CA TRP A 13 12.72 7.84 -2.65
C TRP A 13 13.56 7.30 -1.50
N THR A 14 14.41 8.13 -0.95
CA THR A 14 15.22 7.80 0.24
C THR A 14 14.56 8.39 1.47
N ILE A 15 14.38 7.57 2.49
CA ILE A 15 13.86 7.93 3.81
C ILE A 15 14.99 7.79 4.82
N GLN A 16 15.46 8.90 5.35
CA GLN A 16 16.51 8.94 6.36
C GLN A 16 15.92 8.96 7.77
N ASP A 17 14.79 9.66 7.91
CA ASP A 17 14.09 9.87 9.16
C ASP A 17 12.58 9.79 8.92
N VAL A 18 11.82 9.48 9.96
CA VAL A 18 10.36 9.38 9.88
C VAL A 18 9.70 10.67 9.38
N ASN A 19 10.29 11.82 9.65
CA ASN A 19 9.78 13.11 9.19
C ASN A 19 9.92 13.32 7.67
N ASP A 20 10.75 12.54 7.01
CA ASP A 20 10.92 12.60 5.55
C ASP A 20 9.65 12.18 4.80
N TYR A 21 8.82 11.36 5.41
CA TYR A 21 7.58 10.91 4.76
C TYR A 21 6.66 12.06 4.36
N ALA A 22 6.45 13.03 5.24
CA ALA A 22 5.60 14.19 4.93
C ALA A 22 6.09 14.96 3.71
N ARG A 23 7.42 15.06 3.53
CA ARG A 23 8.04 15.70 2.38
C ARG A 23 7.95 14.86 1.10
N VAL A 24 8.00 13.54 1.23
CA VAL A 24 8.00 12.60 0.11
C VAL A 24 6.60 12.34 -0.43
N PHE A 25 5.57 12.32 0.41
CA PHE A 25 4.22 11.93 0.01
C PHE A 25 3.62 12.75 -1.14
N PRO A 26 3.79 14.06 -1.28
CA PRO A 26 3.26 14.77 -2.44
C PRO A 26 3.76 14.19 -3.76
N SER A 27 5.05 13.94 -3.88
CA SER A 27 5.65 13.32 -5.06
C SER A 27 5.26 11.85 -5.23
N PHE A 28 5.23 11.11 -4.13
CA PHE A 28 4.89 9.69 -4.11
C PHE A 28 3.43 9.45 -4.53
N LEU A 29 2.47 10.16 -3.92
CA LEU A 29 1.07 10.04 -4.25
C LEU A 29 0.79 10.52 -5.68
N GLY A 30 1.44 11.59 -6.13
CA GLY A 30 1.37 12.03 -7.51
C GLY A 30 1.85 10.96 -8.49
N ALA A 31 2.90 10.23 -8.13
CA ALA A 31 3.41 9.13 -8.94
C ALA A 31 2.48 7.91 -8.99
N CYS A 32 1.67 7.68 -7.94
CA CYS A 32 0.65 6.62 -7.94
C CYS A 32 -0.48 6.89 -8.94
N GLY A 33 -0.68 8.15 -9.33
CA GLY A 33 -1.76 8.54 -10.24
C GLY A 33 -3.14 8.29 -9.62
N GLU A 34 -3.91 7.40 -10.25
CA GLU A 34 -5.24 7.01 -9.78
C GLU A 34 -5.27 5.61 -9.13
N LEU A 35 -4.10 4.97 -9.00
CA LEU A 35 -4.02 3.61 -8.49
C LEU A 35 -4.17 3.60 -6.97
N ASN A 36 -5.35 3.22 -6.49
CA ASN A 36 -5.71 3.17 -5.08
C ASN A 36 -5.68 1.75 -4.47
N LYS A 37 -5.19 0.77 -5.20
CA LYS A 37 -4.98 -0.61 -4.73
C LYS A 37 -3.49 -0.88 -4.65
N TRP A 38 -2.98 -1.07 -3.43
CA TRP A 38 -1.55 -1.15 -3.16
C TRP A 38 -1.16 -2.45 -2.49
N LYS A 39 -0.16 -3.13 -3.06
CA LYS A 39 0.58 -4.20 -2.39
C LYS A 39 1.77 -3.59 -1.68
N LEU A 40 1.91 -3.83 -0.39
CA LEU A 40 3.01 -3.32 0.43
C LEU A 40 3.95 -4.45 0.82
N PHE A 41 5.17 -4.35 0.33
CA PHE A 41 6.23 -5.33 0.54
C PHE A 41 7.33 -4.76 1.43
N GLY A 42 7.90 -5.61 2.22
CA GLY A 42 9.04 -5.31 3.06
C GLY A 42 9.23 -6.43 4.07
N GLU A 43 10.46 -6.71 4.43
CA GLU A 43 10.75 -7.67 5.46
C GLU A 43 10.21 -7.21 6.82
N MET A 44 10.13 -8.12 7.78
CA MET A 44 9.75 -7.78 9.14
C MET A 44 10.72 -6.74 9.70
N GLY A 45 10.20 -5.64 10.25
CA GLY A 45 11.01 -4.53 10.74
C GLY A 45 11.47 -3.54 9.66
N ALA A 46 11.10 -3.72 8.39
CA ALA A 46 11.48 -2.79 7.31
C ALA A 46 10.83 -1.40 7.42
N GLY A 47 9.72 -1.27 8.17
CA GLY A 47 9.02 -0.01 8.37
C GLY A 47 7.66 0.10 7.66
N LYS A 48 7.03 -1.03 7.31
CA LYS A 48 5.69 -1.05 6.69
C LYS A 48 4.64 -0.36 7.56
N THR A 49 4.61 -0.72 8.84
CA THR A 49 3.69 -0.12 9.83
C THR A 49 3.93 1.38 9.95
N THR A 50 5.19 1.80 10.02
CA THR A 50 5.57 3.22 10.08
C THR A 50 5.11 3.95 8.83
N PHE A 51 5.28 3.37 7.66
CA PHE A 51 4.82 3.94 6.39
C PHE A 51 3.30 4.20 6.42
N VAL A 52 2.52 3.18 6.77
CA VAL A 52 1.05 3.31 6.81
C VAL A 52 0.61 4.33 7.87
N HIS A 53 1.25 4.34 9.03
CA HIS A 53 0.98 5.31 10.08
C HIS A 53 1.26 6.75 9.64
N GLN A 54 2.40 6.98 9.01
CA GLN A 54 2.76 8.31 8.49
C GLN A 54 1.86 8.75 7.34
N LEU A 55 1.48 7.81 6.48
CA LEU A 55 0.49 8.07 5.43
C LEU A 55 -0.85 8.48 6.04
N GLY A 56 -1.29 7.78 7.06
CA GLY A 56 -2.52 8.10 7.79
C GLY A 56 -2.50 9.51 8.36
N ILE A 57 -1.41 9.92 9.01
CA ILE A 57 -1.23 11.29 9.51
C ILE A 57 -1.32 12.29 8.36
N TYR A 58 -0.63 12.04 7.27
CA TYR A 58 -0.61 12.91 6.09
C TYR A 58 -2.00 13.07 5.45
N LEU A 59 -2.78 11.98 5.39
CA LEU A 59 -4.14 11.97 4.85
C LEU A 59 -5.20 12.50 5.83
N GLY A 60 -4.83 12.77 7.08
CA GLY A 60 -5.76 13.22 8.12
C GLY A 60 -6.66 12.12 8.68
N LEU A 61 -6.21 10.86 8.63
CA LEU A 61 -6.94 9.73 9.21
C LEU A 61 -6.80 9.71 10.73
N GLU A 62 -7.87 9.32 11.41
CA GLU A 62 -7.86 9.15 12.86
C GLU A 62 -7.61 7.69 13.25
N GLY A 63 -6.84 7.48 14.31
CA GLY A 63 -6.68 6.19 14.97
C GLY A 63 -5.98 5.12 14.14
N VAL A 64 -5.05 5.50 13.27
CA VAL A 64 -4.34 4.54 12.42
C VAL A 64 -3.41 3.66 13.24
N ASN A 65 -3.73 2.37 13.26
CA ASN A 65 -2.95 1.35 13.95
C ASN A 65 -2.74 0.13 13.03
N SER A 66 -1.74 -0.67 13.33
CA SER A 66 -1.59 -1.98 12.68
C SER A 66 -2.81 -2.86 12.97
N PRO A 67 -3.29 -3.64 11.98
CA PRO A 67 -4.31 -4.66 12.21
C PRO A 67 -3.70 -5.84 12.98
N THR A 68 -3.63 -5.74 14.33
CA THR A 68 -2.97 -6.75 15.18
C THR A 68 -3.87 -7.93 15.52
N PHE A 69 -5.17 -7.70 15.72
CA PHE A 69 -6.15 -8.73 16.07
C PHE A 69 -7.26 -8.88 15.03
N SER A 70 -7.47 -7.85 14.21
CA SER A 70 -8.30 -7.90 13.01
C SER A 70 -7.39 -7.97 11.80
N ILE A 71 -7.82 -8.66 10.75
CA ILE A 71 -7.07 -8.76 9.49
C ILE A 71 -7.15 -7.44 8.72
N VAL A 72 -8.24 -6.69 8.90
CA VAL A 72 -8.50 -5.43 8.21
C VAL A 72 -8.89 -4.34 9.20
N ASN A 73 -8.31 -3.16 9.03
CA ASN A 73 -8.77 -1.91 9.60
C ASN A 73 -9.27 -0.99 8.49
N SER A 74 -10.40 -0.32 8.72
CA SER A 74 -10.99 0.61 7.77
C SER A 74 -11.05 2.00 8.38
N TYR A 75 -10.63 2.99 7.61
CA TYR A 75 -10.56 4.39 8.05
C TYR A 75 -11.39 5.28 7.14
N ASP A 76 -12.09 6.24 7.73
CA ASP A 76 -12.80 7.25 6.98
C ASP A 76 -11.81 8.27 6.38
N MET A 77 -11.83 8.40 5.06
CA MET A 77 -11.10 9.45 4.36
C MET A 77 -11.87 10.77 4.50
N PRO A 78 -11.29 11.80 5.16
CA PRO A 78 -12.00 13.04 5.43
C PRO A 78 -12.29 13.85 4.16
N SER A 79 -11.48 13.67 3.15
CA SER A 79 -11.59 14.36 1.85
C SER A 79 -10.91 13.57 0.75
N ASP A 80 -11.11 13.99 -0.50
CA ASP A 80 -10.37 13.45 -1.63
C ASP A 80 -8.89 13.79 -1.48
N HIS A 81 -8.06 12.79 -1.63
CA HIS A 81 -6.61 12.92 -1.66
C HIS A 81 -6.04 11.90 -2.63
N PRO A 82 -5.96 12.21 -3.93
CA PRO A 82 -5.56 11.22 -4.93
C PRO A 82 -4.28 10.46 -4.54
N PRO A 83 -4.23 9.15 -4.78
CA PRO A 83 -5.21 8.31 -5.48
C PRO A 83 -6.44 7.90 -4.65
N PHE A 84 -6.53 8.30 -3.39
CA PHE A 84 -7.65 7.97 -2.50
C PHE A 84 -8.74 9.03 -2.60
N GLN A 85 -9.98 8.57 -2.65
CA GLN A 85 -11.16 9.42 -2.66
C GLN A 85 -11.82 9.43 -1.29
N LYS A 86 -12.64 10.43 -1.03
CA LYS A 86 -13.51 10.44 0.13
C LYS A 86 -14.35 9.15 0.17
N GLY A 87 -14.32 8.46 1.28
CA GLY A 87 -14.89 7.14 1.46
C GLY A 87 -14.08 6.37 2.47
N LEU A 88 -13.71 5.14 2.19
CA LEU A 88 -12.90 4.32 3.08
C LEU A 88 -11.51 4.05 2.51
N LEU A 89 -10.56 3.95 3.41
CA LEU A 89 -9.25 3.36 3.14
C LEU A 89 -9.12 2.11 4.02
N HIS A 90 -8.96 0.97 3.38
CA HIS A 90 -8.78 -0.31 4.05
C HIS A 90 -7.29 -0.64 4.15
N HIS A 91 -6.86 -1.05 5.32
CA HIS A 91 -5.51 -1.54 5.57
C HIS A 91 -5.60 -2.99 6.05
N MET A 92 -4.99 -3.88 5.31
CA MET A 92 -4.97 -5.32 5.60
C MET A 92 -3.56 -5.79 5.88
N ASP A 93 -3.47 -6.79 6.76
CA ASP A 93 -2.26 -7.58 6.99
C ASP A 93 -2.63 -9.06 6.86
N LEU A 94 -2.14 -9.69 5.79
CA LEU A 94 -2.43 -11.09 5.49
C LEU A 94 -1.45 -12.08 6.11
N TYR A 95 -0.50 -11.61 6.93
CA TYR A 95 0.54 -12.47 7.50
C TYR A 95 0.01 -13.69 8.24
N ARG A 96 -1.13 -13.56 8.94
CA ARG A 96 -1.74 -14.63 9.74
C ARG A 96 -2.68 -15.53 8.97
N LEU A 97 -3.09 -15.15 7.76
CA LEU A 97 -3.92 -16.00 6.90
C LEU A 97 -3.09 -17.17 6.38
N LYS A 98 -3.69 -18.35 6.33
CA LYS A 98 -3.01 -19.60 5.96
C LYS A 98 -3.40 -20.11 4.58
N SER A 99 -4.53 -19.67 4.02
CA SER A 99 -5.05 -20.15 2.75
C SER A 99 -5.81 -19.08 1.97
N GLU A 100 -5.88 -19.27 0.66
CA GLU A 100 -6.73 -18.44 -0.21
C GLU A 100 -8.21 -18.55 0.16
N GLU A 101 -8.64 -19.72 0.66
CA GLU A 101 -10.00 -19.94 1.10
C GLU A 101 -10.38 -18.99 2.24
N GLU A 102 -9.50 -18.80 3.24
CA GLU A 102 -9.70 -17.82 4.31
C GLU A 102 -9.81 -16.40 3.74
N LEU A 103 -9.02 -16.07 2.73
CA LEU A 103 -9.06 -14.78 2.06
C LEU A 103 -10.41 -14.54 1.37
N LEU A 104 -10.91 -15.52 0.65
CA LEU A 104 -12.20 -15.43 -0.04
C LEU A 104 -13.36 -15.36 0.95
N ASP A 105 -13.29 -16.12 2.05
CA ASP A 105 -14.31 -16.13 3.10
C ASP A 105 -14.46 -14.77 3.80
N MET A 106 -13.41 -13.96 3.84
CA MET A 106 -13.50 -12.61 4.41
C MET A 106 -14.08 -11.55 3.47
N GLY A 107 -14.44 -11.92 2.24
CA GLY A 107 -15.00 -11.00 1.26
C GLY A 107 -13.96 -10.22 0.46
N TRP A 108 -12.81 -10.81 0.18
CA TRP A 108 -11.69 -10.20 -0.56
C TRP A 108 -12.12 -9.43 -1.81
N GLU A 109 -13.05 -9.99 -2.59
CA GLU A 109 -13.50 -9.40 -3.84
C GLU A 109 -14.11 -8.01 -3.65
N GLU A 110 -14.85 -7.79 -2.56
CA GLU A 110 -15.44 -6.48 -2.25
C GLU A 110 -14.38 -5.41 -2.04
N TYR A 111 -13.25 -5.78 -1.43
CA TYR A 111 -12.15 -4.85 -1.19
C TYR A 111 -11.34 -4.54 -2.46
N VAL A 112 -11.01 -5.57 -3.23
CA VAL A 112 -10.12 -5.42 -4.38
C VAL A 112 -10.82 -4.84 -5.60
N TYR A 113 -12.12 -5.12 -5.78
CA TYR A 113 -12.93 -4.59 -6.90
C TYR A 113 -13.78 -3.37 -6.50
N GLY A 114 -13.95 -3.11 -5.22
CA GLY A 114 -14.71 -1.96 -4.74
C GLY A 114 -14.01 -0.62 -5.01
N PRO A 115 -14.74 0.50 -4.80
CA PRO A 115 -14.22 1.84 -5.09
C PRO A 115 -13.21 2.35 -4.06
N ASP A 116 -13.19 1.78 -2.87
CA ASP A 116 -12.39 2.26 -1.74
C ASP A 116 -10.89 2.00 -1.92
N GLY A 117 -10.07 2.78 -1.24
CA GLY A 117 -8.64 2.55 -1.16
C GLY A 117 -8.29 1.24 -0.44
N LEU A 118 -7.23 0.58 -0.86
CA LEU A 118 -6.79 -0.68 -0.27
C LEU A 118 -5.26 -0.74 -0.20
N ILE A 119 -4.74 -0.97 1.00
CA ILE A 119 -3.31 -1.23 1.25
C ILE A 119 -3.20 -2.60 1.91
N VAL A 120 -2.43 -3.50 1.32
CA VAL A 120 -2.29 -4.88 1.80
C VAL A 120 -0.84 -5.20 2.08
N GLU A 121 -0.53 -5.48 3.35
CA GLU A 121 0.76 -6.03 3.78
C GLU A 121 0.77 -7.55 3.64
N TRP A 122 1.95 -8.11 3.37
CA TRP A 122 2.13 -9.55 3.13
C TRP A 122 1.17 -10.08 2.06
N PRO A 123 1.18 -9.48 0.85
CA PRO A 123 0.16 -9.75 -0.17
C PRO A 123 0.33 -11.06 -0.91
N ALA A 124 1.36 -11.86 -0.62
CA ALA A 124 1.71 -13.07 -1.38
C ALA A 124 0.53 -14.05 -1.50
N LEU A 125 -0.26 -14.21 -0.43
CA LEU A 125 -1.43 -15.10 -0.42
C LEU A 125 -2.49 -14.69 -1.45
N ALA A 126 -2.57 -13.40 -1.77
CA ALA A 126 -3.56 -12.84 -2.69
C ALA A 126 -3.01 -12.61 -4.10
N ASN A 127 -1.79 -13.05 -4.42
CA ASN A 127 -1.13 -12.70 -5.68
C ASN A 127 -1.96 -13.02 -6.92
N ASP A 128 -2.64 -14.16 -6.94
CA ASP A 128 -3.46 -14.59 -8.08
C ASP A 128 -4.86 -13.96 -8.08
N GLN A 129 -5.18 -13.15 -7.06
CA GLN A 129 -6.49 -12.53 -6.85
C GLN A 129 -6.47 -11.02 -7.05
N TRP A 130 -5.40 -10.48 -7.62
CA TRP A 130 -5.26 -9.04 -7.88
C TRP A 130 -5.54 -8.68 -9.32
N PRO A 131 -6.57 -7.87 -9.58
CA PRO A 131 -6.78 -7.34 -10.93
C PRO A 131 -5.78 -6.20 -11.23
N LEU A 132 -5.37 -6.10 -12.49
CA LEU A 132 -4.65 -4.92 -12.98
C LEU A 132 -5.63 -3.76 -13.22
N PRO A 133 -5.19 -2.50 -13.05
CA PRO A 133 -3.88 -2.07 -12.60
C PRO A 133 -3.79 -1.95 -11.07
N PHE A 134 -2.58 -2.01 -10.53
CA PHE A 134 -2.31 -1.77 -9.11
C PHE A 134 -0.89 -1.22 -8.90
N ALA A 135 -0.61 -0.73 -7.70
CA ALA A 135 0.73 -0.29 -7.32
C ALA A 135 1.40 -1.30 -6.38
N GLU A 136 2.68 -1.57 -6.61
CA GLU A 136 3.53 -2.25 -5.64
C GLU A 136 4.42 -1.23 -4.94
N ILE A 137 4.46 -1.32 -3.63
CA ILE A 137 5.28 -0.46 -2.78
C ILE A 137 6.24 -1.35 -2.01
N HIS A 138 7.51 -1.11 -2.18
CA HIS A 138 8.56 -1.86 -1.48
C HIS A 138 9.30 -0.93 -0.53
N ILE A 139 9.45 -1.36 0.71
CA ILE A 139 10.24 -0.68 1.74
C ILE A 139 11.39 -1.60 2.10
N GLN A 140 12.62 -1.13 1.89
CA GLN A 140 13.81 -1.90 2.17
C GLN A 140 14.92 -1.04 2.79
N GLU A 141 15.85 -1.68 3.47
CA GLU A 141 17.06 -1.01 3.90
C GLU A 141 17.92 -0.67 2.69
N SER A 142 18.48 0.53 2.68
CA SER A 142 19.47 0.90 1.68
C SER A 142 20.84 0.26 2.03
N ALA A 143 21.83 0.35 1.12
CA ALA A 143 23.19 -0.06 1.40
C ALA A 143 23.78 0.64 2.64
N ASN A 144 23.27 1.82 2.99
CA ASN A 144 23.52 2.50 4.25
C ASN A 144 22.41 2.14 5.24
N ILE A 145 22.72 1.34 6.27
CA ILE A 145 21.78 0.76 7.24
C ILE A 145 20.89 1.79 7.94
N SER A 146 21.30 3.06 8.01
CA SER A 146 20.53 4.14 8.64
C SER A 146 19.39 4.68 7.76
N LYS A 147 19.25 4.22 6.53
CA LYS A 147 18.29 4.75 5.54
C LYS A 147 17.38 3.64 5.04
N ARG A 148 16.19 4.06 4.61
CA ARG A 148 15.24 3.19 3.91
C ARG A 148 15.05 3.69 2.49
N GLU A 149 14.78 2.78 1.59
CA GLU A 149 14.33 3.09 0.24
C GLU A 149 12.84 2.76 0.13
N LEU A 150 12.07 3.73 -0.34
CA LEU A 150 10.67 3.59 -0.70
C LEU A 150 10.61 3.47 -2.22
N ILE A 151 10.18 2.31 -2.70
CA ILE A 151 10.15 1.99 -4.13
C ILE A 151 8.72 1.79 -4.56
N LEU A 152 8.30 2.51 -5.58
CA LEU A 152 6.99 2.39 -6.22
C LEU A 152 7.15 1.75 -7.59
N ILE A 153 6.36 0.70 -7.85
CA ILE A 153 6.26 0.05 -9.16
C ILE A 153 4.79 0.03 -9.56
N LEU A 154 4.48 0.65 -10.69
CA LEU A 154 3.12 0.63 -11.25
C LEU A 154 2.96 -0.59 -12.15
N ARG A 155 1.96 -1.41 -11.89
CA ARG A 155 1.57 -2.56 -12.70
C ARG A 155 0.32 -2.22 -13.49
N THR A 156 0.46 -2.15 -14.79
CA THR A 156 -0.62 -1.76 -15.71
C THR A 156 -0.89 -2.80 -16.79
#